data_fae4e52fba8794257e6ded96424d31f9
#
_entry.id   fae4e52fba8794257e6ded96424d31f9
#
_cell.length_a   1.000
_cell.length_b   1.000
_cell.length_c   1.000
_cell.angle_alpha   90.00
_cell.angle_beta   90.00
_cell.angle_gamma   90.00
#
_symmetry.space_group_name_H-M   'P 1'
#
loop_
_entity.id
_entity.type
_entity.pdbx_description
1 polymer ?
#
loop_
_entity_poly.entity_id
_entity_poly.type
_entity_poly.pdbx_seq_one_letter_code
_entity_poly.pdbx_strand_id
1 'polypeptide(L)'
;MTSSANDTYRVYSNNVSGKWVQDGKIVVDDNIMKWVEDSKKMVDAKETNTYDLWSDDWSKGFYPDGKVFCYFGPAWFVDFSMAADVDGSIANAGKWGATEGPQGFFWGGTWVCAAQGTDNASLVKDIILKMTTDTDIMTDIVKDDNDFVNNVPAMEAMAADTSYSSKVLGGQNPLAMYCAGAE
;
A
#
# COMPACT_ATOMS: atom_id res chain seq x y z
N MET A 1 -12.52 -8.42 12.97
CA MET A 1 -11.36 -9.24 12.57
C MET A 1 -10.58 -8.52 11.49
N THR A 2 -9.34 -8.90 11.23
CA THR A 2 -8.59 -8.37 10.08
C THR A 2 -9.08 -9.02 8.78
N SER A 3 -8.77 -8.39 7.65
CA SER A 3 -9.20 -8.84 6.31
C SER A 3 -8.72 -10.25 5.98
N SER A 4 -7.44 -10.52 6.13
CA SER A 4 -6.85 -11.85 5.93
C SER A 4 -5.47 -11.95 6.59
N ALA A 5 -5.08 -13.16 6.98
CA ALA A 5 -3.72 -13.45 7.40
C ALA A 5 -2.71 -13.18 6.25
N ASN A 6 -3.13 -13.32 5.00
CA ASN A 6 -2.29 -13.07 3.84
C ASN A 6 -1.86 -11.59 3.68
N ASP A 7 -2.67 -10.63 4.13
CA ASP A 7 -2.36 -9.20 4.04
C ASP A 7 -1.12 -8.83 4.86
N THR A 8 -0.92 -9.50 5.99
CA THR A 8 0.19 -9.20 6.90
C THR A 8 1.54 -9.75 6.43
N TYR A 9 1.56 -10.66 5.44
CA TYR A 9 2.79 -11.27 4.95
C TYR A 9 3.85 -10.23 4.55
N ARG A 10 3.43 -9.16 3.86
CA ARG A 10 4.36 -8.11 3.41
C ARG A 10 5.03 -7.37 4.56
N VAL A 11 4.31 -7.15 5.65
CA VAL A 11 4.84 -6.51 6.85
C VAL A 11 6.01 -7.32 7.42
N TYR A 12 5.89 -8.64 7.48
CA TYR A 12 6.96 -9.51 7.98
C TYR A 12 8.07 -9.75 6.95
N SER A 13 7.70 -9.96 5.68
CA SER A 13 8.67 -10.33 4.64
C SER A 13 9.60 -9.19 4.24
N ASN A 14 9.23 -7.93 4.45
CA ASN A 14 10.11 -6.79 4.17
C ASN A 14 11.35 -6.73 5.08
N ASN A 15 11.33 -7.41 6.22
CA ASN A 15 12.48 -7.53 7.11
C ASN A 15 13.37 -8.75 6.79
N VAL A 16 13.08 -9.49 5.73
CA VAL A 16 13.88 -10.62 5.30
C VAL A 16 14.99 -10.17 4.38
N SER A 17 16.23 -10.28 4.81
CA SER A 17 17.42 -9.97 4.02
C SER A 17 18.11 -11.20 3.42
N GLY A 18 17.81 -12.37 3.96
CA GLY A 18 18.41 -13.64 3.55
C GLY A 18 17.83 -14.22 2.26
N LYS A 19 18.65 -14.96 1.52
CA LYS A 19 18.16 -15.72 0.36
C LYS A 19 17.39 -16.95 0.81
N TRP A 20 16.29 -17.24 0.13
CA TRP A 20 15.48 -18.45 0.37
C TRP A 20 16.21 -19.76 0.05
N VAL A 21 17.23 -19.69 -0.81
CA VAL A 21 18.08 -20.84 -1.14
C VAL A 21 19.52 -20.51 -0.80
N GLN A 22 20.13 -21.30 0.08
CA GLN A 22 21.52 -21.19 0.48
C GLN A 22 22.14 -22.59 0.40
N ASP A 23 23.24 -22.73 -0.31
CA ASP A 23 23.96 -23.99 -0.52
C ASP A 23 23.04 -25.14 -0.99
N GLY A 24 22.10 -24.83 -1.89
CA GLY A 24 21.14 -25.77 -2.45
C GLY A 24 20.02 -26.23 -1.49
N LYS A 25 19.90 -25.60 -0.32
CA LYS A 25 18.85 -25.89 0.68
C LYS A 25 17.91 -24.70 0.84
N ILE A 26 16.64 -24.99 1.10
CA ILE A 26 15.67 -23.98 1.49
C ILE A 26 15.97 -23.52 2.91
N VAL A 27 16.10 -22.21 3.09
CA VAL A 27 16.25 -21.55 4.39
C VAL A 27 15.08 -20.60 4.58
N VAL A 28 14.27 -20.84 5.60
CA VAL A 28 13.15 -19.98 5.97
C VAL A 28 13.63 -19.03 7.05
N ASP A 29 13.49 -17.72 6.81
CA ASP A 29 13.87 -16.69 7.76
C ASP A 29 12.94 -16.72 9.00
N ASP A 30 13.48 -16.35 10.16
CA ASP A 30 12.75 -16.37 11.43
C ASP A 30 11.54 -15.41 11.41
N ASN A 31 11.62 -14.27 10.68
CA ASN A 31 10.48 -13.37 10.51
C ASN A 31 9.33 -14.04 9.74
N ILE A 32 9.64 -14.89 8.75
CA ILE A 32 8.62 -15.66 8.03
C ILE A 32 7.99 -16.72 8.94
N MET A 33 8.81 -17.40 9.74
CA MET A 33 8.28 -18.37 10.72
C MET A 33 7.41 -17.68 11.76
N LYS A 34 7.81 -16.47 12.20
CA LYS A 34 7.00 -15.65 13.11
C LYS A 34 5.65 -15.28 12.48
N TRP A 35 5.64 -14.88 11.20
CA TRP A 35 4.38 -14.64 10.48
C TRP A 35 3.46 -15.87 10.46
N VAL A 36 4.01 -17.04 10.19
CA VAL A 36 3.26 -18.33 10.21
C VAL A 36 2.63 -18.58 11.58
N GLU A 37 3.43 -18.43 12.65
CA GLU A 37 2.96 -18.66 14.02
C GLU A 37 1.88 -17.65 14.45
N ASP A 38 2.11 -16.36 14.19
CA ASP A 38 1.17 -15.31 14.56
C ASP A 38 -0.13 -15.41 13.74
N SER A 39 -0.02 -15.69 12.43
CA SER A 39 -1.19 -15.96 11.59
C SER A 39 -2.01 -17.15 12.08
N LYS A 40 -1.33 -18.25 12.46
CA LYS A 40 -2.02 -19.41 13.03
C LYS A 40 -2.77 -19.06 14.30
N LYS A 41 -2.16 -18.30 15.23
CA LYS A 41 -2.81 -17.86 16.48
C LYS A 41 -4.05 -17.02 16.18
N MET A 42 -3.96 -16.07 15.25
CA MET A 42 -5.07 -15.20 14.87
C MET A 42 -6.21 -15.97 14.20
N VAL A 43 -5.90 -16.96 13.34
CA VAL A 43 -6.90 -17.83 12.71
C VAL A 43 -7.61 -18.68 13.75
N ASP A 44 -6.86 -19.33 14.66
CA ASP A 44 -7.40 -20.16 15.73
C ASP A 44 -8.29 -19.34 16.68
N ALA A 45 -7.92 -18.07 16.93
CA ALA A 45 -8.71 -17.12 17.75
C ALA A 45 -9.89 -16.49 16.98
N LYS A 46 -10.04 -16.74 15.67
CA LYS A 46 -11.04 -16.09 14.79
C LYS A 46 -10.91 -14.57 14.72
N GLU A 47 -9.71 -14.06 14.80
CA GLU A 47 -9.38 -12.64 14.73
C GLU A 47 -9.00 -12.20 13.31
N THR A 48 -8.78 -13.14 12.40
CA THR A 48 -8.49 -12.91 10.98
C THR A 48 -9.22 -13.91 10.09
N ASN A 49 -9.42 -13.55 8.83
CA ASN A 49 -9.87 -14.44 7.77
C ASN A 49 -8.66 -15.14 7.11
N THR A 50 -8.95 -16.10 6.24
CA THR A 50 -7.96 -16.84 5.44
C THR A 50 -8.21 -16.68 3.94
N TYR A 51 -8.88 -15.62 3.54
CA TYR A 51 -9.20 -15.34 2.15
C TYR A 51 -7.95 -15.04 1.34
N ASP A 52 -7.96 -15.42 0.07
CA ASP A 52 -6.94 -14.99 -0.87
C ASP A 52 -7.08 -13.49 -1.14
N LEU A 53 -5.95 -12.81 -1.23
CA LEU A 53 -5.88 -11.40 -1.63
C LEU A 53 -6.62 -11.22 -2.98
N TRP A 54 -7.38 -10.15 -3.07
CA TRP A 54 -8.14 -9.75 -4.27
C TRP A 54 -9.30 -10.68 -4.66
N SER A 55 -9.61 -11.69 -3.83
CA SER A 55 -10.80 -12.51 -4.03
C SER A 55 -12.09 -11.75 -3.71
N ASP A 56 -13.21 -12.23 -4.24
CA ASP A 56 -14.53 -11.67 -3.92
C ASP A 56 -14.83 -11.74 -2.42
N ASP A 57 -14.43 -12.83 -1.77
CA ASP A 57 -14.65 -12.99 -0.32
C ASP A 57 -13.83 -12.00 0.49
N TRP A 58 -12.59 -11.72 0.09
CA TRP A 58 -11.76 -10.70 0.71
C TRP A 58 -12.33 -9.29 0.51
N SER A 59 -12.83 -8.99 -0.71
CA SER A 59 -13.41 -7.70 -1.09
C SER A 59 -14.75 -7.41 -0.40
N LYS A 60 -15.48 -8.42 0.09
CA LYS A 60 -16.69 -8.21 0.90
C LYS A 60 -16.45 -7.35 2.13
N GLY A 61 -15.23 -7.32 2.65
CA GLY A 61 -14.85 -6.48 3.78
C GLY A 61 -14.84 -4.98 3.49
N PHE A 62 -14.93 -4.56 2.23
CA PHE A 62 -15.08 -3.15 1.86
C PHE A 62 -16.49 -2.60 2.12
N TYR A 63 -17.41 -3.47 2.49
CA TYR A 63 -18.81 -3.15 2.78
C TYR A 63 -19.16 -3.43 4.24
N PRO A 64 -20.15 -2.74 4.83
CA PRO A 64 -20.49 -2.85 6.26
C PRO A 64 -20.76 -4.27 6.74
N ASP A 65 -21.37 -5.11 5.89
CA ASP A 65 -21.72 -6.49 6.24
C ASP A 65 -20.51 -7.44 6.28
N GLY A 66 -19.37 -7.04 5.70
CA GLY A 66 -18.15 -7.84 5.67
C GLY A 66 -17.45 -7.98 7.03
N LYS A 67 -17.75 -7.08 7.99
CA LYS A 67 -17.24 -7.12 9.38
C LYS A 67 -15.71 -7.16 9.49
N VAL A 68 -15.02 -6.55 8.54
CA VAL A 68 -13.57 -6.39 8.57
C VAL A 68 -13.23 -5.06 9.25
N PHE A 69 -12.36 -5.12 10.25
CA PHE A 69 -11.92 -3.95 11.01
C PHE A 69 -10.75 -3.23 10.35
N CYS A 70 -9.79 -3.97 9.79
CA CYS A 70 -8.62 -3.37 9.16
C CYS A 70 -8.10 -4.18 7.98
N TYR A 71 -7.45 -3.47 7.07
CA TYR A 71 -6.63 -3.97 5.99
C TYR A 71 -5.19 -3.49 6.18
N PHE A 72 -4.23 -4.21 5.62
CA PHE A 72 -2.86 -3.76 5.46
C PHE A 72 -2.62 -3.52 3.97
N GLY A 73 -2.15 -2.35 3.62
CA GLY A 73 -1.98 -2.00 2.22
C GLY A 73 -1.09 -0.78 2.00
N PRO A 74 -0.64 -0.55 0.76
CA PRO A 74 0.09 0.64 0.34
C PRO A 74 -0.86 1.84 0.17
N ALA A 75 -0.30 3.04 -0.07
CA ALA A 75 -1.07 4.26 -0.27
C ALA A 75 -2.14 4.12 -1.39
N TRP A 76 -1.74 3.61 -2.57
CA TRP A 76 -2.63 3.41 -3.71
C TRP A 76 -3.83 2.48 -3.43
N PHE A 77 -3.71 1.63 -2.42
CA PHE A 77 -4.78 0.69 -2.05
C PHE A 77 -6.08 1.40 -1.65
N VAL A 78 -5.96 2.55 -0.99
CA VAL A 78 -7.09 3.29 -0.40
C VAL A 78 -8.10 3.72 -1.46
N ASP A 79 -7.66 4.41 -2.50
CA ASP A 79 -8.58 4.93 -3.53
C ASP A 79 -8.77 3.93 -4.68
N PHE A 80 -7.73 3.20 -5.05
CA PHE A 80 -7.78 2.30 -6.20
C PHE A 80 -8.51 0.98 -5.92
N SER A 81 -8.38 0.41 -4.69
CA SER A 81 -8.83 -0.97 -4.43
C SER A 81 -10.02 -1.07 -3.49
N MET A 82 -10.22 -0.10 -2.57
CA MET A 82 -11.22 -0.22 -1.50
C MET A 82 -12.64 0.19 -1.93
N ALA A 83 -12.95 0.16 -3.21
CA ALA A 83 -14.25 0.52 -3.78
C ALA A 83 -14.67 1.98 -3.45
N ALA A 84 -13.72 2.94 -3.54
CA ALA A 84 -13.93 4.34 -3.19
C ALA A 84 -15.09 5.00 -3.97
N ASP A 85 -15.31 4.62 -5.22
CA ASP A 85 -16.35 5.15 -6.10
C ASP A 85 -17.65 4.30 -6.14
N VAL A 86 -17.76 3.29 -5.26
CA VAL A 86 -18.90 2.38 -5.26
C VAL A 86 -19.88 2.74 -4.15
N ASP A 87 -21.12 3.03 -4.52
CA ASP A 87 -22.17 3.33 -3.56
C ASP A 87 -22.38 2.20 -2.55
N GLY A 88 -22.49 2.56 -1.29
CA GLY A 88 -22.68 1.62 -0.18
C GLY A 88 -21.38 1.04 0.37
N SER A 89 -20.23 1.32 -0.22
CA SER A 89 -18.94 0.96 0.37
C SER A 89 -18.58 1.85 1.56
N ILE A 90 -17.74 1.32 2.45
CA ILE A 90 -17.21 2.06 3.60
C ILE A 90 -16.31 3.22 3.12
N ALA A 91 -15.54 3.01 2.06
CA ALA A 91 -14.65 4.00 1.46
C ALA A 91 -15.43 5.17 0.85
N ASN A 92 -16.47 4.90 0.03
CA ASN A 92 -17.32 5.93 -0.55
C ASN A 92 -18.00 6.78 0.53
N ALA A 93 -18.38 6.16 1.65
CA ALA A 93 -18.96 6.85 2.81
C ALA A 93 -17.94 7.62 3.65
N GLY A 94 -16.63 7.57 3.33
CA GLY A 94 -15.58 8.25 4.08
C GLY A 94 -15.43 7.75 5.52
N LYS A 95 -15.54 6.45 5.74
CA LYS A 95 -15.54 5.86 7.08
C LYS A 95 -14.31 5.01 7.39
N TRP A 96 -13.33 4.98 6.52
CA TRP A 96 -12.03 4.45 6.84
C TRP A 96 -11.17 5.49 7.56
N GLY A 97 -10.18 5.04 8.30
CA GLY A 97 -9.07 5.84 8.82
C GLY A 97 -7.76 5.10 8.58
N ALA A 98 -6.68 5.82 8.34
CA ALA A 98 -5.36 5.27 8.25
C ALA A 98 -4.59 5.47 9.55
N THR A 99 -3.78 4.48 9.92
CA THR A 99 -2.88 4.54 11.07
C THR A 99 -1.59 3.79 10.76
N GLU A 100 -0.53 4.13 11.45
CA GLU A 100 0.73 3.41 11.33
C GLU A 100 0.55 1.94 11.71
N GLY A 101 1.16 1.07 10.89
CA GLY A 101 1.31 -0.33 11.21
C GLY A 101 2.50 -0.58 12.15
N PRO A 102 2.82 -1.85 12.43
CA PRO A 102 3.96 -2.20 13.30
C PRO A 102 5.31 -1.80 12.70
N GLN A 103 5.38 -1.61 11.39
CA GLN A 103 6.55 -1.12 10.63
C GLN A 103 6.15 -0.70 9.22
N GLY A 104 6.98 0.13 8.56
CA GLY A 104 6.86 0.40 7.13
C GLY A 104 7.16 -0.86 6.31
N PHE A 105 6.54 -0.96 5.14
CA PHE A 105 6.79 -2.07 4.22
C PHE A 105 6.60 -1.62 2.77
N PHE A 106 7.40 -2.21 1.89
CA PHE A 106 7.29 -1.97 0.45
C PHE A 106 6.23 -2.88 -0.18
N TRP A 107 5.36 -2.28 -0.97
CA TRP A 107 4.38 -3.04 -1.74
C TRP A 107 4.10 -2.39 -3.09
N GLY A 108 4.87 -2.76 -4.09
CA GLY A 108 4.65 -2.33 -5.46
C GLY A 108 5.00 -0.87 -5.71
N GLY A 109 4.19 -0.24 -6.53
CA GLY A 109 4.37 1.10 -7.09
C GLY A 109 4.37 1.04 -8.61
N THR A 110 4.55 2.19 -9.25
CA THR A 110 4.61 2.30 -10.71
C THR A 110 6.04 2.48 -11.18
N TRP A 111 6.47 1.68 -12.15
CA TRP A 111 7.77 1.74 -12.78
C TRP A 111 7.65 2.30 -14.19
N VAL A 112 8.26 3.44 -14.45
CA VAL A 112 8.32 4.03 -15.79
C VAL A 112 9.59 3.56 -16.48
N CYS A 113 9.45 2.82 -17.59
CA CYS A 113 10.55 2.16 -18.28
C CYS A 113 10.58 2.55 -19.76
N ALA A 114 11.79 2.52 -20.32
CA ALA A 114 12.01 2.62 -21.77
C ALA A 114 12.01 1.21 -22.40
N ALA A 115 11.36 1.06 -23.56
CA ALA A 115 11.50 -0.16 -24.33
C ALA A 115 12.92 -0.27 -24.91
N GLN A 116 13.52 -1.46 -24.82
CA GLN A 116 14.81 -1.72 -25.46
C GLN A 116 14.68 -1.55 -26.99
N GLY A 117 15.62 -0.84 -27.60
CA GLY A 117 15.64 -0.60 -29.04
C GLY A 117 14.71 0.52 -29.51
N THR A 118 14.20 1.36 -28.60
CA THR A 118 13.41 2.55 -29.01
C THR A 118 14.27 3.51 -29.84
N ASP A 119 13.72 4.01 -30.95
CA ASP A 119 14.34 5.06 -31.77
C ASP A 119 14.22 6.46 -31.12
N ASN A 120 13.48 6.59 -30.02
CA ASN A 120 13.19 7.83 -29.35
C ASN A 120 13.83 7.93 -27.95
N ALA A 121 15.01 7.33 -27.75
CA ALA A 121 15.66 7.19 -26.44
C ALA A 121 15.80 8.54 -25.69
N SER A 122 16.15 9.62 -26.40
CA SER A 122 16.28 10.98 -25.84
C SER A 122 14.95 11.49 -25.28
N LEU A 123 13.89 11.41 -26.08
CA LEU A 123 12.55 11.85 -25.67
C LEU A 123 12.01 11.01 -24.48
N VAL A 124 12.20 9.71 -24.54
CA VAL A 124 11.77 8.81 -23.47
C VAL A 124 12.51 9.12 -22.16
N LYS A 125 13.83 9.41 -22.24
CA LYS A 125 14.59 9.86 -21.06
C LYS A 125 14.00 11.15 -20.46
N ASP A 126 13.68 12.14 -21.30
CA ASP A 126 13.12 13.40 -20.82
C ASP A 126 11.74 13.21 -20.18
N ILE A 127 10.90 12.34 -20.75
CA ILE A 127 9.61 11.96 -20.17
C ILE A 127 9.79 11.28 -18.81
N ILE A 128 10.68 10.27 -18.71
CA ILE A 128 10.95 9.57 -17.46
C ILE A 128 11.43 10.57 -16.38
N LEU A 129 12.39 11.43 -16.71
CA LEU A 129 12.89 12.42 -15.78
C LEU A 129 11.76 13.35 -15.30
N LYS A 130 10.95 13.89 -16.21
CA LYS A 130 9.82 14.72 -15.83
C LYS A 130 8.82 13.99 -14.93
N MET A 131 8.41 12.79 -15.30
CA MET A 131 7.43 12.00 -14.54
C MET A 131 7.93 11.51 -13.18
N THR A 132 9.23 11.56 -12.92
CA THR A 132 9.79 11.03 -11.66
C THR A 132 10.46 12.08 -10.78
N THR A 133 10.80 13.26 -11.32
CA THR A 133 11.56 14.28 -10.57
C THR A 133 10.94 15.68 -10.58
N ASP A 134 9.98 15.94 -11.47
CA ASP A 134 9.28 17.24 -11.51
C ASP A 134 8.30 17.34 -10.33
N THR A 135 8.55 18.29 -9.43
CA THR A 135 7.78 18.44 -8.19
C THR A 135 6.32 18.82 -8.45
N ASP A 136 6.04 19.61 -9.50
CA ASP A 136 4.69 20.03 -9.82
C ASP A 136 3.88 18.84 -10.33
N ILE A 137 4.44 18.04 -11.26
CA ILE A 137 3.81 16.83 -11.76
C ILE A 137 3.58 15.82 -10.61
N MET A 138 4.56 15.63 -9.74
CA MET A 138 4.44 14.74 -8.60
C MET A 138 3.36 15.23 -7.62
N THR A 139 3.26 16.53 -7.38
CA THR A 139 2.21 17.12 -6.55
C THR A 139 0.82 16.93 -7.16
N ASP A 140 0.70 17.07 -8.48
CA ASP A 140 -0.57 16.83 -9.18
C ASP A 140 -1.01 15.37 -9.08
N ILE A 141 -0.09 14.40 -9.22
CA ILE A 141 -0.40 12.99 -9.00
C ILE A 141 -0.92 12.74 -7.57
N VAL A 142 -0.29 13.32 -6.55
CA VAL A 142 -0.78 13.18 -5.17
C VAL A 142 -2.19 13.73 -5.02
N LYS A 143 -2.51 14.86 -5.65
CA LYS A 143 -3.83 15.52 -5.55
C LYS A 143 -4.92 14.78 -6.32
N ASP A 144 -4.58 14.30 -7.51
CA ASP A 144 -5.56 13.70 -8.42
C ASP A 144 -5.86 12.24 -8.06
N ASP A 145 -4.82 11.50 -7.64
CA ASP A 145 -4.91 10.05 -7.38
C ASP A 145 -4.91 9.70 -5.88
N ASN A 146 -4.77 10.69 -4.98
CA ASN A 146 -4.60 10.48 -3.53
C ASN A 146 -3.50 9.46 -3.17
N ASP A 147 -2.44 9.42 -3.95
CA ASP A 147 -1.37 8.42 -3.84
C ASP A 147 -0.09 9.01 -3.21
N PHE A 148 0.90 8.16 -3.01
CA PHE A 148 2.24 8.49 -2.54
C PHE A 148 3.21 8.50 -3.72
N VAL A 149 4.06 9.53 -3.82
CA VAL A 149 5.05 9.66 -4.89
C VAL A 149 6.47 9.63 -4.35
N ASN A 150 7.41 9.11 -5.15
CA ASN A 150 8.83 9.07 -4.79
C ASN A 150 9.52 10.43 -5.11
N ASN A 151 9.00 11.50 -4.49
CA ASN A 151 9.55 12.86 -4.60
C ASN A 151 9.44 13.53 -3.22
N VAL A 152 10.55 13.59 -2.48
CA VAL A 152 10.58 14.10 -1.11
C VAL A 152 10.03 15.52 -1.00
N PRO A 153 10.43 16.52 -1.83
CA PRO A 153 9.88 17.86 -1.73
C PRO A 153 8.36 17.94 -1.93
N ALA A 154 7.81 17.17 -2.88
CA ALA A 154 6.37 17.13 -3.11
C ALA A 154 5.64 16.53 -1.91
N MET A 155 6.15 15.41 -1.39
CA MET A 155 5.54 14.71 -0.26
C MET A 155 5.58 15.53 1.02
N GLU A 156 6.71 16.16 1.36
CA GLU A 156 6.83 17.04 2.54
C GLU A 156 5.88 18.24 2.45
N ALA A 157 5.80 18.88 1.28
CA ALA A 157 4.89 20.01 1.08
C ALA A 157 3.43 19.59 1.22
N MET A 158 3.04 18.46 0.63
CA MET A 158 1.67 17.94 0.69
C MET A 158 1.30 17.40 2.07
N ALA A 159 2.27 16.81 2.79
CA ALA A 159 2.06 16.36 4.17
C ALA A 159 1.81 17.55 5.13
N ALA A 160 2.42 18.71 4.86
CA ALA A 160 2.22 19.94 5.63
C ALA A 160 0.98 20.74 5.19
N ASP A 161 0.37 20.42 4.05
CA ASP A 161 -0.80 21.13 3.53
C ASP A 161 -2.06 20.76 4.32
N THR A 162 -2.53 21.67 5.15
CA THR A 162 -3.74 21.49 5.97
C THR A 162 -5.04 21.52 5.16
N SER A 163 -4.99 21.91 3.90
CA SER A 163 -6.16 21.91 2.99
C SER A 163 -6.32 20.56 2.26
N TYR A 164 -5.27 19.74 2.21
CA TYR A 164 -5.33 18.41 1.62
C TYR A 164 -5.93 17.38 2.58
N SER A 165 -6.86 16.61 2.07
CA SER A 165 -7.50 15.55 2.86
C SER A 165 -8.08 14.47 1.97
N SER A 166 -8.02 13.21 2.41
CA SER A 166 -8.67 12.09 1.73
C SER A 166 -10.12 11.95 2.17
N LYS A 167 -11.04 11.98 1.20
CA LYS A 167 -12.47 11.69 1.44
C LYS A 167 -12.68 10.29 2.00
N VAL A 168 -11.98 9.31 1.45
CA VAL A 168 -12.07 7.90 1.84
C VAL A 168 -11.68 7.69 3.31
N LEU A 169 -10.70 8.50 3.77
CA LEU A 169 -10.19 8.46 5.15
C LEU A 169 -10.87 9.48 6.07
N GLY A 170 -12.11 9.86 5.78
CA GLY A 170 -12.89 10.74 6.65
C GLY A 170 -12.33 12.14 6.82
N GLY A 171 -11.57 12.63 5.86
CA GLY A 171 -10.92 13.95 5.91
C GLY A 171 -9.50 13.92 6.49
N GLN A 172 -8.92 12.78 6.75
CA GLN A 172 -7.54 12.65 7.21
C GLN A 172 -6.57 12.98 6.07
N ASN A 173 -5.46 13.68 6.38
CA ASN A 173 -4.28 13.75 5.53
C ASN A 173 -3.30 12.63 5.99
N PRO A 174 -3.12 11.55 5.21
CA PRO A 174 -2.28 10.42 5.62
C PRO A 174 -0.81 10.59 5.23
N LEU A 175 -0.44 11.66 4.50
CA LEU A 175 0.84 11.75 3.80
C LEU A 175 2.04 11.81 4.74
N ALA A 176 1.92 12.46 5.91
CA ALA A 176 2.99 12.46 6.91
C ALA A 176 3.31 11.04 7.41
N MET A 177 2.28 10.23 7.62
CA MET A 177 2.41 8.83 8.00
C MET A 177 3.06 7.99 6.88
N TYR A 178 2.67 8.24 5.62
CA TYR A 178 3.29 7.55 4.47
C TYR A 178 4.77 7.90 4.31
N CYS A 179 5.14 9.18 4.55
CA CYS A 179 6.54 9.59 4.55
C CYS A 179 7.34 8.84 5.63
N ALA A 180 6.83 8.79 6.86
CA ALA A 180 7.48 8.06 7.94
C ALA A 180 7.62 6.55 7.66
N GLY A 181 6.66 5.96 6.94
CA GLY A 181 6.74 4.55 6.55
C GLY A 181 7.70 4.25 5.39
N ALA A 182 8.19 5.29 4.69
CA ALA A 182 9.12 5.17 3.57
C ALA A 182 10.60 5.29 3.97
N GLU A 183 10.90 5.77 5.20
CA GLU A 183 12.23 5.88 5.80
C GLU A 183 12.70 4.53 6.39
#